data_c5a31a1e0515a627a606905191847b35
#
_entry.id   c5a31a1e0515a627a606905191847b35
#
_cell.length_a   1.000
_cell.length_b   1.000
_cell.length_c   1.000
_cell.angle_alpha   90.00
_cell.angle_beta   90.00
_cell.angle_gamma   90.00
#
_symmetry.space_group_name_H-M   'P 1'
#
loop_
_entity.id
_entity.type
_entity.pdbx_description
1 polymer ?
#
loop_
_entity_poly.entity_id
_entity_poly.type
_entity_poly.pdbx_seq_one_letter_code
_entity_poly.pdbx_strand_id
1 'polypeptide(L)'
;MSKKVAVIMGSDSDFPVVKSALAELKKYGVEFECHVMSAHRTPVQACEFADKAVENGFGVIICAAGMAAHLAGVIAGHTTLPVIGIPMKSAALDGMDALLATVMMPPGVPVATVGID
;
A
#
# COMPACT_ATOMS: atom_id res chain seq x y z
N MET A 1 17.41 -16.54 0.47
CA MET A 1 16.24 -16.43 1.33
C MET A 1 15.19 -15.55 0.67
N SER A 2 13.98 -16.03 0.59
CA SER A 2 12.91 -15.23 0.04
C SER A 2 12.41 -14.20 1.06
N LYS A 3 12.07 -13.03 0.56
CA LYS A 3 11.49 -11.97 1.36
C LYS A 3 9.98 -11.99 1.17
N LYS A 4 9.26 -11.54 2.17
CA LYS A 4 7.80 -11.50 2.10
C LYS A 4 7.29 -10.14 1.63
N VAL A 5 6.03 -10.14 1.21
CA VAL A 5 5.33 -8.95 0.74
C VAL A 5 4.42 -8.45 1.86
N ALA A 6 4.45 -7.15 2.12
CA ALA A 6 3.46 -6.52 2.99
C ALA A 6 2.33 -5.97 2.14
N VAL A 7 1.09 -6.28 2.50
CA VAL A 7 -0.10 -5.72 1.86
C VAL A 7 -0.85 -4.93 2.92
N ILE A 8 -0.91 -3.62 2.74
CA ILE A 8 -1.51 -2.70 3.70
C ILE A 8 -2.69 -2.01 3.05
N MET A 9 -3.82 -1.97 3.74
CA MET A 9 -4.99 -1.22 3.29
C MET A 9 -5.37 -0.18 4.33
N GLY A 10 -5.80 0.98 3.89
CA GLY A 10 -6.17 2.08 4.78
C GLY A 10 -7.49 1.86 5.51
N SER A 11 -8.30 0.95 5.03
CA SER A 11 -9.60 0.59 5.62
C SER A 11 -9.89 -0.87 5.32
N ASP A 12 -10.60 -1.54 6.23
CA ASP A 12 -11.06 -2.91 6.01
C ASP A 12 -12.08 -3.00 4.87
N SER A 13 -12.72 -1.88 4.53
CA SER A 13 -13.63 -1.81 3.38
C SER A 13 -12.92 -2.04 2.04
N ASP A 14 -11.60 -1.93 1.99
CA ASP A 14 -10.81 -2.19 0.79
C ASP A 14 -10.56 -3.69 0.57
N PHE A 15 -10.79 -4.50 1.57
CA PHE A 15 -10.44 -5.92 1.53
C PHE A 15 -11.10 -6.70 0.37
N PRO A 16 -12.39 -6.47 0.03
CA PRO A 16 -13.00 -7.21 -1.08
C PRO A 16 -12.24 -7.09 -2.40
N VAL A 17 -11.57 -5.97 -2.65
CA VAL A 17 -10.72 -5.76 -3.82
C VAL A 17 -9.32 -6.31 -3.59
N VAL A 18 -8.73 -5.99 -2.44
CA VAL A 18 -7.36 -6.37 -2.08
C VAL A 18 -7.18 -7.89 -2.03
N LYS A 19 -8.20 -8.63 -1.63
CA LYS A 19 -8.10 -10.10 -1.55
C LYS A 19 -7.70 -10.76 -2.87
N SER A 20 -7.98 -10.13 -4.00
CA SER A 20 -7.56 -10.63 -5.30
C SER A 20 -6.04 -10.62 -5.45
N ALA A 21 -5.39 -9.58 -4.93
CA ALA A 21 -3.93 -9.52 -4.92
C ALA A 21 -3.35 -10.61 -4.00
N LEU A 22 -3.96 -10.83 -2.84
CA LEU A 22 -3.54 -11.89 -1.93
C LEU A 22 -3.65 -13.26 -2.58
N ALA A 23 -4.71 -13.51 -3.32
CA ALA A 23 -4.91 -14.76 -4.04
C ALA A 23 -3.81 -14.98 -5.09
N GLU A 24 -3.40 -13.94 -5.81
CA GLU A 24 -2.32 -14.01 -6.78
C GLU A 24 -0.98 -14.30 -6.09
N LEU A 25 -0.68 -13.62 -4.99
CA LEU A 25 0.55 -13.88 -4.23
C LEU A 25 0.61 -15.33 -3.76
N LYS A 26 -0.51 -15.84 -3.24
CA LYS A 26 -0.60 -17.23 -2.80
C LYS A 26 -0.41 -18.20 -3.96
N LYS A 27 -0.99 -17.92 -5.12
CA LYS A 27 -0.88 -18.73 -6.33
C LYS A 27 0.59 -18.91 -6.76
N TYR A 28 1.40 -17.86 -6.61
CA TYR A 28 2.80 -17.90 -7.00
C TYR A 28 3.73 -18.29 -5.84
N GLY A 29 3.19 -18.71 -4.70
CA GLY A 29 3.99 -19.16 -3.57
C GLY A 29 4.73 -18.05 -2.86
N VAL A 30 4.28 -16.81 -2.97
CA VAL A 30 4.90 -15.65 -2.33
C VAL A 30 4.32 -15.50 -0.92
N GLU A 31 5.19 -15.48 0.08
CA GLU A 31 4.79 -15.23 1.46
C GLU A 31 4.37 -13.78 1.63
N PHE A 32 3.29 -13.54 2.35
CA PHE A 32 2.81 -12.17 2.58
C PHE A 32 2.16 -12.02 3.95
N GLU A 33 2.07 -10.77 4.40
CA GLU A 33 1.26 -10.36 5.54
C GLU A 33 0.31 -9.26 5.07
N CYS A 34 -0.92 -9.27 5.61
CA CYS A 34 -1.93 -8.29 5.27
C CYS A 34 -2.34 -7.54 6.54
N HIS A 35 -2.32 -6.22 6.47
CA HIS A 35 -2.62 -5.36 7.62
C HIS A 35 -3.55 -4.23 7.23
N VAL A 36 -4.35 -3.77 8.18
CA VAL A 36 -5.14 -2.54 8.05
C VAL A 36 -4.45 -1.46 8.87
N MET A 37 -3.94 -0.44 8.19
CA MET A 37 -3.30 0.73 8.81
C MET A 37 -3.60 1.95 7.97
N SER A 38 -3.93 3.07 8.62
CA SER A 38 -4.26 4.30 7.92
C SER A 38 -3.19 5.36 8.18
N ALA A 39 -2.77 6.06 7.12
CA ALA A 39 -1.87 7.19 7.28
C ALA A 39 -2.52 8.32 8.07
N HIS A 40 -3.85 8.45 8.00
CA HIS A 40 -4.58 9.52 8.69
C HIS A 40 -5.04 9.11 10.08
N ARG A 41 -5.56 7.87 10.24
CA ARG A 41 -6.17 7.42 11.49
C ARG A 41 -5.19 6.75 12.44
N THR A 42 -4.18 6.06 11.92
CA THR A 42 -3.16 5.36 12.71
C THR A 42 -1.76 5.67 12.18
N PRO A 43 -1.37 6.98 12.12
CA PRO A 43 -0.12 7.38 11.48
C PRO A 43 1.12 6.81 12.16
N VAL A 44 1.13 6.73 13.48
CA VAL A 44 2.29 6.20 14.23
C VAL A 44 2.52 4.73 13.88
N GLN A 45 1.45 3.93 13.87
CA GLN A 45 1.53 2.52 13.54
C GLN A 45 2.01 2.31 12.11
N ALA A 46 1.48 3.09 11.16
CA ALA A 46 1.88 2.99 9.75
C ALA A 46 3.36 3.35 9.56
N CYS A 47 3.81 4.43 10.18
CA CYS A 47 5.21 4.85 10.08
C CYS A 47 6.17 3.85 10.72
N GLU A 48 5.83 3.32 11.89
CA GLU A 48 6.66 2.31 12.56
C GLU A 48 6.76 1.03 11.73
N PHE A 49 5.66 0.62 11.12
CA PHE A 49 5.66 -0.55 10.25
C PHE A 49 6.66 -0.35 9.10
N ALA A 50 6.61 0.81 8.45
CA ALA A 50 7.52 1.13 7.35
C ALA A 50 8.97 1.20 7.80
N ASP A 51 9.23 1.84 8.94
CA ASP A 51 10.57 1.99 9.49
C ASP A 51 11.23 0.64 9.77
N LYS A 52 10.45 -0.36 10.17
CA LYS A 52 10.94 -1.68 10.55
C LYS A 52 10.78 -2.74 9.47
N ALA A 53 10.24 -2.38 8.30
CA ALA A 53 9.89 -3.37 7.28
C ALA A 53 11.10 -4.15 6.77
N VAL A 54 12.22 -3.49 6.55
CA VAL A 54 13.44 -4.16 6.06
C VAL A 54 13.91 -5.19 7.08
N GLU A 55 14.05 -4.81 8.35
CA GLU A 55 14.54 -5.74 9.38
C GLU A 55 13.55 -6.86 9.67
N ASN A 56 12.26 -6.65 9.41
CA ASN A 56 11.22 -7.67 9.60
C ASN A 56 11.08 -8.61 8.40
N GLY A 57 11.94 -8.50 7.39
CA GLY A 57 12.02 -9.46 6.30
C GLY A 57 11.15 -9.16 5.09
N PHE A 58 10.61 -7.96 4.99
CA PHE A 58 9.83 -7.57 3.81
C PHE A 58 10.74 -7.14 2.67
N GLY A 59 10.31 -7.42 1.44
CA GLY A 59 11.02 -7.00 0.22
C GLY A 59 10.26 -5.96 -0.59
N VAL A 60 8.95 -5.86 -0.41
CA VAL A 60 8.09 -4.89 -1.10
C VAL A 60 6.85 -4.62 -0.26
N ILE A 61 6.30 -3.42 -0.38
CA ILE A 61 5.08 -3.04 0.33
C ILE A 61 4.04 -2.60 -0.69
N ILE A 62 2.86 -3.23 -0.65
CA ILE A 62 1.72 -2.87 -1.48
C ILE A 62 0.73 -2.14 -0.59
N CYS A 63 0.32 -0.95 -1.00
CA CYS A 63 -0.58 -0.09 -0.22
C CYS A 63 -1.83 0.23 -1.02
N ALA A 64 -3.00 -0.06 -0.46
CA ALA A 64 -4.29 0.27 -1.05
C ALA A 64 -4.97 1.36 -0.23
N ALA A 65 -5.41 2.42 -0.87
CA ALA A 65 -6.10 3.52 -0.20
C ALA A 65 -7.01 4.25 -1.19
N GLY A 66 -8.12 4.78 -0.67
CA GLY A 66 -9.10 5.55 -1.44
C GLY A 66 -9.12 7.02 -1.06
N MET A 67 -9.85 7.80 -1.81
CA MET A 67 -10.02 9.25 -1.61
C MET A 67 -8.67 9.96 -1.55
N ALA A 68 -8.37 10.66 -0.46
CA ALA A 68 -7.05 11.25 -0.22
C ALA A 68 -6.05 10.13 0.13
N ALA A 69 -5.60 9.41 -0.88
CA ALA A 69 -4.85 8.16 -0.75
C ALA A 69 -3.38 8.43 -0.45
N HIS A 70 -3.08 8.88 0.76
CA HIS A 70 -1.73 9.25 1.17
C HIS A 70 -0.91 8.09 1.72
N LEU A 71 -1.52 6.92 1.95
CA LEU A 71 -0.86 5.79 2.62
C LEU A 71 0.44 5.37 1.93
N ALA A 72 0.39 5.11 0.62
CA ALA A 72 1.57 4.65 -0.12
C ALA A 72 2.71 5.68 -0.07
N GLY A 73 2.38 6.97 -0.23
CA GLY A 73 3.37 8.04 -0.17
C GLY A 73 4.01 8.18 1.21
N VAL A 74 3.21 8.09 2.27
CA VAL A 74 3.73 8.15 3.65
C VAL A 74 4.65 6.95 3.91
N ILE A 75 4.23 5.75 3.53
CA ILE A 75 5.06 4.55 3.68
C ILE A 75 6.37 4.70 2.89
N ALA A 76 6.29 5.16 1.64
CA ALA A 76 7.47 5.33 0.81
C ALA A 76 8.48 6.32 1.39
N GLY A 77 8.00 7.32 2.12
CA GLY A 77 8.85 8.29 2.82
C GLY A 77 9.59 7.71 4.02
N HIS A 78 9.19 6.55 4.51
CA HIS A 78 9.76 5.90 5.69
C HIS A 78 10.55 4.63 5.40
N THR A 79 10.67 4.21 4.14
CA THR A 79 11.37 2.97 3.80
C THR A 79 12.13 3.12 2.49
N THR A 80 13.20 2.32 2.35
CA THR A 80 13.93 2.19 1.09
C THR A 80 13.37 1.07 0.21
N LEU A 81 12.39 0.32 0.70
CA LEU A 81 11.76 -0.75 -0.08
C LEU A 81 10.90 -0.19 -1.20
N PRO A 82 10.75 -0.94 -2.30
CA PRO A 82 9.76 -0.57 -3.31
C PRO A 82 8.36 -0.54 -2.72
N VAL A 83 7.60 0.50 -3.06
CA VAL A 83 6.21 0.66 -2.65
C VAL A 83 5.34 0.70 -3.89
N ILE A 84 4.29 -0.13 -3.90
CA ILE A 84 3.31 -0.19 -4.97
C ILE A 84 1.99 0.34 -4.41
N GLY A 85 1.43 1.36 -5.06
CA GLY A 85 0.15 1.95 -4.65
C GLY A 85 -1.01 1.44 -5.49
N ILE A 86 -2.08 1.02 -4.83
CA ILE A 86 -3.34 0.66 -5.47
C ILE A 86 -4.36 1.76 -5.14
N PRO A 87 -4.72 2.61 -6.11
CA PRO A 87 -5.76 3.60 -5.88
C PRO A 87 -7.13 2.91 -5.85
N MET A 88 -7.88 3.13 -4.77
CA MET A 88 -9.16 2.47 -4.56
C MET A 88 -10.29 3.35 -5.03
N LYS A 89 -11.27 2.74 -5.69
CA LYS A 89 -12.44 3.43 -6.18
C LYS A 89 -13.31 3.92 -5.01
N SER A 90 -13.85 5.11 -5.13
CA SER A 90 -14.78 5.69 -4.15
C SER A 90 -16.01 6.26 -4.86
N ALA A 91 -17.07 6.53 -4.08
CA ALA A 91 -18.36 6.94 -4.65
C ALA A 91 -18.32 8.32 -5.30
N ALA A 92 -17.52 9.24 -4.79
CA ALA A 92 -17.55 10.65 -5.24
C ALA A 92 -16.86 10.87 -6.59
N LEU A 93 -15.65 10.33 -6.77
CA LEU A 93 -14.82 10.60 -7.96
C LEU A 93 -14.36 9.33 -8.67
N ASP A 94 -14.96 8.18 -8.36
CA ASP A 94 -14.68 6.89 -9.00
C ASP A 94 -13.22 6.46 -8.95
N GLY A 95 -12.46 6.94 -7.97
CA GLY A 95 -11.06 6.58 -7.79
C GLY A 95 -10.07 7.55 -8.44
N MET A 96 -10.52 8.55 -9.18
CA MET A 96 -9.62 9.53 -9.80
C MET A 96 -8.85 10.32 -8.73
N ASP A 97 -9.50 10.65 -7.63
CA ASP A 97 -8.87 11.30 -6.47
C ASP A 97 -7.75 10.44 -5.89
N ALA A 98 -8.00 9.15 -5.70
CA ALA A 98 -7.00 8.22 -5.18
C ALA A 98 -5.85 8.01 -6.18
N LEU A 99 -6.15 7.90 -7.46
CA LEU A 99 -5.15 7.76 -8.50
C LEU A 99 -4.19 8.96 -8.50
N LEU A 100 -4.73 10.16 -8.53
CA LEU A 100 -3.91 11.37 -8.56
C LEU A 100 -3.11 11.54 -7.26
N ALA A 101 -3.71 11.26 -6.11
CA ALA A 101 -3.02 11.34 -4.82
C ALA A 101 -1.87 10.33 -4.70
N THR A 102 -1.99 9.19 -5.36
CA THR A 102 -0.99 8.12 -5.29
C THR A 102 0.11 8.30 -6.32
N VAL A 103 -0.25 8.68 -7.56
CA VAL A 103 0.71 8.73 -8.66
C VAL A 103 1.58 9.99 -8.66
N MET A 104 1.06 11.11 -8.17
CA MET A 104 1.76 12.41 -8.21
C MET A 104 2.69 12.57 -7.00
N MET A 105 3.74 11.75 -6.96
CA MET A 105 4.73 11.80 -5.89
C MET A 105 5.81 12.85 -6.17
N PRO A 106 6.39 13.45 -5.12
CA PRO A 106 7.51 14.38 -5.30
C PRO A 106 8.75 13.64 -5.80
N PRO A 107 9.66 14.34 -6.50
CA PRO A 107 10.93 13.75 -6.92
C PRO A 107 11.69 13.16 -5.73
N GLY A 108 12.26 11.98 -5.94
CA GLY A 108 13.05 11.29 -4.92
C GLY A 108 12.28 10.36 -4.00
N VAL A 109 10.94 10.40 -4.03
CA VAL A 109 10.10 9.48 -3.23
C VAL A 109 9.10 8.80 -4.18
N PRO A 110 9.51 7.75 -4.88
CA PRO A 110 8.64 7.12 -5.87
C PRO A 110 7.65 6.14 -5.26
N VAL A 111 6.47 6.06 -5.89
CA VAL A 111 5.48 5.02 -5.66
C VAL A 111 5.07 4.47 -7.02
N ALA A 112 5.25 3.18 -7.23
CA ALA A 112 4.76 2.53 -8.44
C ALA A 112 3.25 2.37 -8.34
N THR A 113 2.50 3.03 -9.21
CA THR A 113 1.04 3.10 -9.10
C THR A 113 0.39 2.26 -10.19
N VAL A 114 -0.56 1.41 -9.79
CA VAL A 114 -1.33 0.58 -10.71
C VAL A 114 -2.71 1.21 -10.99
N GLY A 115 -3.51 0.57 -11.83
CA GLY A 115 -4.83 1.08 -12.16
C GLY A 115 -5.79 1.11 -10.97
N ILE A 116 -6.91 1.82 -11.11
CA ILE A 116 -7.93 1.94 -10.08
C ILE A 116 -8.54 0.56 -9.82
N ASP A 117 -8.50 0.15 -8.54
CA ASP A 117 -8.93 -1.19 -8.07
C ASP A 117 -8.05 -2.34 -8.61
#